data_c97906636d6b6181822049aac81914ac
#
_entry.id   c97906636d6b6181822049aac81914ac
#
_cell.length_a   1.000
_cell.length_b   1.000
_cell.length_c   1.000
_cell.angle_alpha   90.00
_cell.angle_beta   90.00
_cell.angle_gamma   90.00
#
_symmetry.space_group_name_H-M   'P 1'
#
loop_
_entity.id
_entity.type
_entity.pdbx_description
1 polymer ?
#
loop_
_entity_poly.entity_id
_entity_poly.type
_entity_poly.pdbx_seq_one_letter_code
_entity_poly.pdbx_strand_id
1 'polypeptide(L)'
;MKEGERKAMKILEQISELLQQGRAKEVQEAVKKALDTGLQPQEIIANGLLAGMSIIGAKFKVNEVYVPDVLIASRAMNAGMETLKPYIVEADIKPIGKIVLGTVEGDLHDIGKNLVKIMFEGAGFQVFDLGIDVPADRFVAKVKEEKQIGRAHV
;
A
#
# COMPACT_ATOMS: atom_id res chain seq x y z
N MET A 1 11.04 28.34 -4.15
CA MET A 1 9.93 27.40 -4.37
C MET A 1 8.74 28.15 -4.96
N LYS A 2 8.32 27.74 -6.13
CA LYS A 2 7.22 28.39 -6.85
C LYS A 2 5.86 28.12 -6.16
N GLU A 3 4.88 29.00 -6.31
CA GLU A 3 3.57 28.88 -5.66
C GLU A 3 2.86 27.55 -5.98
N GLY A 4 3.00 27.06 -7.21
CA GLY A 4 2.47 25.76 -7.64
C GLY A 4 3.10 24.58 -6.90
N GLU A 5 4.41 24.61 -6.65
CA GLU A 5 5.14 23.56 -5.90
C GLU A 5 4.69 23.52 -4.43
N ARG A 6 4.47 24.67 -3.81
CA ARG A 6 3.92 24.74 -2.44
C ARG A 6 2.52 24.17 -2.35
N LYS A 7 1.67 24.44 -3.35
CA LYS A 7 0.31 23.90 -3.40
C LYS A 7 0.32 22.38 -3.59
N ALA A 8 1.19 21.88 -4.47
CA ALA A 8 1.36 20.45 -4.69
C ALA A 8 1.82 19.74 -3.41
N MET A 9 2.85 20.22 -2.73
CA MET A 9 3.31 19.67 -1.45
C MET A 9 2.20 19.62 -0.40
N LYS A 10 1.44 20.71 -0.24
CA LYS A 10 0.33 20.75 0.74
C LYS A 10 -0.74 19.69 0.46
N ILE A 11 -1.05 19.42 -0.82
CA ILE A 11 -2.03 18.38 -1.18
C ILE A 11 -1.49 16.99 -0.85
N LEU A 12 -0.21 16.72 -1.12
CA LEU A 12 0.44 15.44 -0.81
C LEU A 12 0.51 15.20 0.70
N GLU A 13 0.90 16.21 1.48
CA GLU A 13 0.87 16.17 2.94
C GLU A 13 -0.55 15.90 3.47
N GLN A 14 -1.56 16.58 2.92
CA GLN A 14 -2.97 16.37 3.28
C GLN A 14 -3.41 14.92 2.99
N ILE A 15 -3.03 14.33 1.85
CA ILE A 15 -3.33 12.92 1.54
C ILE A 15 -2.71 12.00 2.60
N SER A 16 -1.45 12.22 2.95
CA SER A 16 -0.74 11.44 3.97
C SER A 16 -1.41 11.54 5.34
N GLU A 17 -1.79 12.73 5.78
CA GLU A 17 -2.48 12.96 7.06
C GLU A 17 -3.87 12.31 7.10
N LEU A 18 -4.68 12.48 6.05
CA LEU A 18 -6.01 11.89 5.94
C LEU A 18 -5.94 10.35 5.95
N LEU A 19 -4.93 9.78 5.28
CA LEU A 19 -4.68 8.34 5.28
C LEU A 19 -4.36 7.85 6.70
N GLN A 20 -3.45 8.52 7.42
CA GLN A 20 -3.11 8.17 8.80
C GLN A 20 -4.32 8.21 9.73
N GLN A 21 -5.27 9.10 9.48
CA GLN A 21 -6.54 9.22 10.21
C GLN A 21 -7.59 8.20 9.75
N GLY A 22 -7.32 7.41 8.70
CA GLY A 22 -8.25 6.43 8.16
C GLY A 22 -9.45 7.03 7.40
N ARG A 23 -9.36 8.29 6.97
CA ARG A 23 -10.43 9.05 6.31
C ARG A 23 -10.52 8.74 4.82
N ALA A 24 -10.97 7.52 4.51
CA ALA A 24 -10.94 6.95 3.15
C ALA A 24 -11.62 7.82 2.08
N LYS A 25 -12.79 8.39 2.38
CA LYS A 25 -13.52 9.27 1.43
C LYS A 25 -12.74 10.53 1.12
N GLU A 26 -12.21 11.17 2.14
CA GLU A 26 -11.44 12.40 1.99
C GLU A 26 -10.09 12.15 1.31
N VAL A 27 -9.49 10.97 1.49
CA VAL A 27 -8.31 10.55 0.71
C VAL A 27 -8.67 10.48 -0.78
N GLN A 28 -9.80 9.87 -1.14
CA GLN A 28 -10.26 9.83 -2.55
C GLN A 28 -10.45 11.23 -3.13
N GLU A 29 -11.09 12.14 -2.39
CA GLU A 29 -11.32 13.52 -2.82
C GLU A 29 -10.01 14.29 -2.98
N ALA A 30 -9.07 14.13 -2.03
CA ALA A 30 -7.76 14.75 -2.08
C ALA A 30 -6.90 14.22 -3.24
N VAL A 31 -6.98 12.92 -3.53
CA VAL A 31 -6.31 12.31 -4.69
C VAL A 31 -6.88 12.85 -6.01
N LYS A 32 -8.21 12.96 -6.16
CA LYS A 32 -8.83 13.58 -7.34
C LYS A 32 -8.37 15.02 -7.52
N LYS A 33 -8.39 15.79 -6.46
CA LYS A 33 -7.93 17.19 -6.47
C LYS A 33 -6.44 17.28 -6.84
N ALA A 34 -5.62 16.36 -6.40
CA ALA A 34 -4.21 16.29 -6.77
C ALA A 34 -4.03 16.06 -8.28
N LEU A 35 -4.79 15.12 -8.86
CA LEU A 35 -4.82 14.88 -10.30
C LEU A 35 -5.28 16.12 -11.08
N ASP A 36 -6.34 16.78 -10.63
CA ASP A 36 -6.88 18.02 -11.26
C ASP A 36 -5.87 19.17 -11.24
N THR A 37 -4.94 19.19 -10.30
CA THR A 37 -3.84 20.19 -10.25
C THR A 37 -2.63 19.81 -11.11
N GLY A 38 -2.68 18.66 -11.80
CA GLY A 38 -1.64 18.19 -12.72
C GLY A 38 -0.52 17.39 -12.03
N LEU A 39 -0.68 17.00 -10.76
CA LEU A 39 0.26 16.10 -10.09
C LEU A 39 0.25 14.73 -10.78
N GLN A 40 1.45 14.18 -10.99
CA GLN A 40 1.58 12.86 -11.60
C GLN A 40 1.14 11.76 -10.63
N PRO A 41 0.50 10.69 -11.13
CA PRO A 41 0.06 9.57 -10.30
C PRO A 41 1.19 8.98 -9.44
N GLN A 42 2.42 8.88 -9.97
CA GLN A 42 3.60 8.41 -9.25
C GLN A 42 3.90 9.26 -8.02
N GLU A 43 3.81 10.59 -8.14
CA GLU A 43 4.06 11.51 -7.01
C GLU A 43 2.99 11.37 -5.94
N ILE A 44 1.72 11.23 -6.34
CA ILE A 44 0.60 11.03 -5.41
C ILE A 44 0.78 9.71 -4.65
N ILE A 45 1.16 8.64 -5.34
CA ILE A 45 1.44 7.35 -4.72
C ILE A 45 2.63 7.48 -3.75
N ALA A 46 3.78 7.94 -4.23
CA ALA A 46 5.02 7.95 -3.45
C ALA A 46 4.96 8.90 -2.25
N ASN A 47 4.58 10.17 -2.50
CA ASN A 47 4.70 11.25 -1.53
C ASN A 47 3.38 11.52 -0.74
N GLY A 48 2.27 10.93 -1.18
CA GLY A 48 0.99 10.98 -0.48
C GLY A 48 0.67 9.66 0.23
N LEU A 49 0.33 8.63 -0.54
CA LEU A 49 -0.19 7.37 0.00
C LEU A 49 0.88 6.52 0.69
N LEU A 50 2.00 6.22 0.03
CA LEU A 50 3.07 5.41 0.61
C LEU A 50 3.77 6.14 1.76
N ALA A 51 3.94 7.46 1.67
CA ALA A 51 4.47 8.27 2.76
C ALA A 51 3.59 8.16 4.01
N GLY A 52 2.26 8.24 3.86
CA GLY A 52 1.30 8.06 4.97
C GLY A 52 1.39 6.68 5.60
N MET A 53 1.45 5.61 4.80
CA MET A 53 1.61 4.24 5.31
C MET A 53 2.97 4.02 5.97
N SER A 54 4.04 4.64 5.47
CA SER A 54 5.36 4.58 6.09
C SER A 54 5.35 5.16 7.51
N ILE A 55 4.66 6.29 7.71
CA ILE A 55 4.49 6.90 9.03
C ILE A 55 3.69 5.98 9.96
N ILE A 56 2.59 5.39 9.50
CA ILE A 56 1.81 4.41 10.26
C ILE A 56 2.68 3.20 10.63
N GLY A 57 3.49 2.68 9.70
CA GLY A 57 4.42 1.58 9.96
C GLY A 57 5.47 1.92 11.03
N ALA A 58 6.03 3.13 10.97
CA ALA A 58 6.98 3.60 11.97
C ALA A 58 6.34 3.73 13.37
N LYS A 59 5.13 4.30 13.45
CA LYS A 59 4.35 4.40 14.69
C LYS A 59 3.96 3.03 15.25
N PHE A 60 3.59 2.09 14.38
CA PHE A 60 3.27 0.71 14.77
C PHE A 60 4.49 0.01 15.38
N LYS A 61 5.66 0.18 14.79
CA LYS A 61 6.93 -0.39 15.28
C LYS A 61 7.27 0.04 16.72
N VAL A 62 6.90 1.26 17.11
CA VAL A 62 7.17 1.82 18.44
C VAL A 62 5.94 1.80 19.37
N ASN A 63 4.89 1.07 19.00
CA ASN A 63 3.63 0.92 19.74
C ASN A 63 2.86 2.24 19.99
N GLU A 64 3.00 3.23 19.11
CA GLU A 64 2.20 4.45 19.14
C GLU A 64 0.83 4.26 18.47
N VAL A 65 0.71 3.28 17.56
CA VAL A 65 -0.55 2.83 16.97
C VAL A 65 -0.63 1.31 17.04
N TYR A 66 -1.84 0.77 16.92
CA TYR A 66 -2.13 -0.65 17.05
C TYR A 66 -2.75 -1.23 15.78
N VAL A 67 -2.97 -2.56 15.74
CA VAL A 67 -3.51 -3.26 14.56
C VAL A 67 -4.76 -2.60 13.98
N PRO A 68 -5.77 -2.17 14.77
CA PRO A 68 -6.95 -1.48 14.22
C PRO A 68 -6.59 -0.20 13.44
N ASP A 69 -5.61 0.57 13.92
CA ASP A 69 -5.18 1.81 13.25
C ASP A 69 -4.53 1.53 11.90
N VAL A 70 -3.69 0.48 11.85
CA VAL A 70 -3.07 0.02 10.60
C VAL A 70 -4.13 -0.44 9.59
N LEU A 71 -5.16 -1.17 10.03
CA LEU A 71 -6.25 -1.62 9.17
C LEU A 71 -7.07 -0.46 8.61
N ILE A 72 -7.35 0.56 9.42
CA ILE A 72 -8.10 1.75 9.00
C ILE A 72 -7.27 2.57 7.99
N ALA A 73 -5.99 2.78 8.26
CA ALA A 73 -5.07 3.46 7.34
C ALA A 73 -4.93 2.71 6.00
N SER A 74 -4.81 1.37 6.05
CA SER A 74 -4.77 0.52 4.84
C SER A 74 -6.04 0.66 4.00
N ARG A 75 -7.21 0.72 4.64
CA ARG A 75 -8.47 0.97 3.93
C ARG A 75 -8.48 2.31 3.22
N ALA A 76 -7.97 3.36 3.87
CA ALA A 76 -7.85 4.68 3.27
C ALA A 76 -6.85 4.70 2.10
N MET A 77 -5.71 4.00 2.24
CA MET A 77 -4.75 3.82 1.16
C MET A 77 -5.37 3.12 -0.05
N ASN A 78 -6.08 2.00 0.16
CA ASN A 78 -6.74 1.26 -0.91
C ASN A 78 -7.78 2.12 -1.64
N ALA A 79 -8.53 2.96 -0.93
CA ALA A 79 -9.46 3.90 -1.52
C ALA A 79 -8.77 4.92 -2.44
N GLY A 80 -7.61 5.44 -2.02
CA GLY A 80 -6.78 6.32 -2.85
C GLY A 80 -6.22 5.60 -4.09
N MET A 81 -5.71 4.38 -3.92
CA MET A 81 -5.19 3.55 -5.01
C MET A 81 -6.26 3.19 -6.05
N GLU A 82 -7.50 2.86 -5.62
CA GLU A 82 -8.61 2.62 -6.54
C GLU A 82 -8.93 3.86 -7.39
N THR A 83 -8.83 5.06 -6.81
CA THR A 83 -9.01 6.31 -7.56
C THR A 83 -7.91 6.52 -8.61
N LEU A 84 -6.68 6.09 -8.32
CA LEU A 84 -5.53 6.20 -9.22
C LEU A 84 -5.46 5.08 -10.27
N LYS A 85 -6.18 3.98 -10.09
CA LYS A 85 -6.07 2.76 -10.90
C LYS A 85 -6.09 2.98 -12.42
N PRO A 86 -6.98 3.80 -13.01
CA PRO A 86 -6.95 4.08 -14.45
C PRO A 86 -5.64 4.74 -14.90
N TYR A 87 -5.13 5.66 -14.10
CA TYR A 87 -3.92 6.44 -14.38
C TYR A 87 -2.65 5.61 -14.19
N ILE A 88 -2.66 4.64 -13.25
CA ILE A 88 -1.56 3.68 -13.04
C ILE A 88 -1.36 2.82 -14.27
N VAL A 89 -2.45 2.29 -14.86
CA VAL A 89 -2.42 1.47 -16.07
C VAL A 89 -1.92 2.29 -17.27
N GLU A 90 -2.44 3.49 -17.46
CA GLU A 90 -2.05 4.38 -18.56
C GLU A 90 -0.58 4.80 -18.49
N ALA A 91 -0.06 5.06 -17.29
CA ALA A 91 1.31 5.50 -17.06
C ALA A 91 2.34 4.35 -16.89
N ASP A 92 1.92 3.09 -17.03
CA ASP A 92 2.76 1.88 -16.81
C ASP A 92 3.53 1.91 -15.47
N ILE A 93 2.87 2.36 -14.41
CA ILE A 93 3.46 2.44 -13.07
C ILE A 93 3.60 1.03 -12.50
N LYS A 94 4.82 0.63 -12.21
CA LYS A 94 5.14 -0.70 -11.66
C LYS A 94 5.33 -0.64 -10.14
N PRO A 95 4.95 -1.71 -9.42
CA PRO A 95 5.29 -1.85 -8.02
C PRO A 95 6.82 -1.95 -7.87
N ILE A 96 7.34 -1.61 -6.67
CA ILE A 96 8.79 -1.71 -6.38
C ILE A 96 9.28 -3.16 -6.37
N GLY A 97 8.37 -4.10 -6.24
CA GLY A 97 8.64 -5.54 -6.31
C GLY A 97 7.35 -6.33 -6.15
N LYS A 98 7.47 -7.64 -6.27
CA LYS A 98 6.35 -8.58 -6.11
C LYS A 98 6.68 -9.54 -4.97
N ILE A 99 5.72 -9.90 -4.15
CA ILE A 99 5.86 -10.81 -3.00
C ILE A 99 4.79 -11.89 -3.09
N VAL A 100 5.18 -13.13 -2.88
CA VAL A 100 4.25 -14.25 -2.67
C VAL A 100 4.19 -14.53 -1.18
N LEU A 101 2.99 -14.45 -0.60
CA LEU A 101 2.73 -14.56 0.83
C LEU A 101 1.70 -15.65 1.09
N GLY A 102 1.85 -16.39 2.18
CA GLY A 102 0.92 -17.40 2.65
C GLY A 102 1.37 -17.97 3.97
N THR A 103 0.49 -18.63 4.73
CA THR A 103 0.92 -19.49 5.84
C THR A 103 1.28 -20.88 5.32
N VAL A 104 2.27 -21.49 5.93
CA VAL A 104 2.74 -22.82 5.50
C VAL A 104 1.71 -23.91 5.76
N GLU A 105 1.88 -25.06 5.12
CA GLU A 105 1.05 -26.23 5.33
C GLU A 105 0.95 -26.59 6.81
N GLY A 106 -0.27 -26.81 7.31
CA GLY A 106 -0.58 -27.07 8.71
C GLY A 106 -0.79 -25.83 9.58
N ASP A 107 -0.55 -24.61 9.05
CA ASP A 107 -0.79 -23.37 9.78
C ASP A 107 -2.06 -22.64 9.25
N LEU A 108 -3.04 -22.49 10.14
CA LEU A 108 -4.34 -21.85 9.85
C LEU A 108 -4.42 -20.40 10.33
N HIS A 109 -3.34 -19.83 10.89
CA HIS A 109 -3.33 -18.46 11.38
C HIS A 109 -3.24 -17.47 10.20
N ASP A 110 -4.19 -16.53 10.13
CA ASP A 110 -4.24 -15.55 9.03
C ASP A 110 -4.05 -14.09 9.48
N ILE A 111 -4.34 -13.77 10.74
CA ILE A 111 -4.29 -12.38 11.25
C ILE A 111 -2.88 -11.79 11.07
N GLY A 112 -1.85 -12.50 11.50
CA GLY A 112 -0.46 -12.06 11.36
C GLY A 112 -0.05 -11.93 9.89
N LYS A 113 -0.40 -12.93 9.07
CA LYS A 113 -0.17 -12.90 7.62
C LYS A 113 -0.83 -11.69 6.96
N ASN A 114 -2.09 -11.41 7.30
CA ASN A 114 -2.81 -10.27 6.71
C ASN A 114 -2.21 -8.93 7.12
N LEU A 115 -1.70 -8.81 8.35
CA LEU A 115 -0.99 -7.61 8.78
C LEU A 115 0.33 -7.41 8.00
N VAL A 116 1.10 -8.48 7.80
CA VAL A 116 2.33 -8.45 7.00
C VAL A 116 2.02 -8.07 5.55
N LYS A 117 0.95 -8.64 4.95
CA LYS A 117 0.47 -8.24 3.62
C LYS A 117 0.22 -6.74 3.53
N ILE A 118 -0.55 -6.17 4.46
CA ILE A 118 -0.88 -4.74 4.50
C ILE A 118 0.39 -3.88 4.58
N MET A 119 1.37 -4.29 5.38
CA MET A 119 2.62 -3.56 5.52
C MET A 119 3.45 -3.58 4.22
N PHE A 120 3.50 -4.71 3.51
CA PHE A 120 4.17 -4.79 2.21
C PHE A 120 3.44 -3.99 1.13
N GLU A 121 2.12 -4.08 1.05
CA GLU A 121 1.31 -3.25 0.14
C GLU A 121 1.51 -1.76 0.43
N GLY A 122 1.50 -1.39 1.73
CA GLY A 122 1.78 -0.02 2.18
C GLY A 122 3.20 0.47 1.92
N ALA A 123 4.14 -0.43 1.67
CA ALA A 123 5.50 -0.12 1.24
C ALA A 123 5.66 -0.08 -0.29
N GLY A 124 4.60 -0.34 -1.06
CA GLY A 124 4.60 -0.26 -2.53
C GLY A 124 4.88 -1.57 -3.26
N PHE A 125 4.83 -2.71 -2.56
CA PHE A 125 4.94 -4.03 -3.17
C PHE A 125 3.58 -4.53 -3.69
N GLN A 126 3.61 -5.31 -4.75
CA GLN A 126 2.49 -6.14 -5.16
C GLN A 126 2.53 -7.45 -4.39
N VAL A 127 1.47 -7.78 -3.65
CA VAL A 127 1.42 -9.00 -2.84
C VAL A 127 0.44 -10.00 -3.45
N PHE A 128 0.93 -11.22 -3.72
CA PHE A 128 0.14 -12.39 -4.11
C PHE A 128 -0.11 -13.24 -2.88
N ASP A 129 -1.28 -13.09 -2.30
CA ASP A 129 -1.70 -13.81 -1.10
C ASP A 129 -2.25 -15.19 -1.48
N LEU A 130 -1.55 -16.25 -1.11
CA LEU A 130 -1.98 -17.64 -1.34
C LEU A 130 -2.96 -18.15 -0.29
N GLY A 131 -3.21 -17.38 0.79
CA GLY A 131 -4.07 -17.79 1.89
C GLY A 131 -3.33 -18.52 3.01
N ILE A 132 -4.01 -19.46 3.61
CA ILE A 132 -3.54 -20.27 4.75
C ILE A 132 -3.38 -21.73 4.32
N ASP A 133 -2.62 -22.51 5.12
CA ASP A 133 -2.43 -23.96 4.89
C ASP A 133 -1.91 -24.25 3.46
N VAL A 134 -0.86 -23.56 3.06
CA VAL A 134 -0.38 -23.58 1.68
C VAL A 134 0.84 -24.51 1.56
N PRO A 135 0.74 -25.58 0.73
CA PRO A 135 1.85 -26.47 0.45
C PRO A 135 3.02 -25.74 -0.23
N ALA A 136 4.25 -26.19 0.01
CA ALA A 136 5.47 -25.56 -0.50
C ALA A 136 5.50 -25.43 -2.04
N ASP A 137 4.96 -26.43 -2.76
CA ASP A 137 4.91 -26.44 -4.22
C ASP A 137 4.02 -25.32 -4.79
N ARG A 138 2.96 -24.92 -4.07
CA ARG A 138 2.13 -23.77 -4.43
C ARG A 138 2.91 -22.46 -4.39
N PHE A 139 3.76 -22.25 -3.38
CA PHE A 139 4.66 -21.09 -3.33
C PHE A 139 5.63 -21.11 -4.51
N VAL A 140 6.27 -22.26 -4.77
CA VAL A 140 7.20 -22.40 -5.91
C VAL A 140 6.53 -22.14 -7.23
N ALA A 141 5.33 -22.67 -7.46
CA ALA A 141 4.56 -22.49 -8.68
C ALA A 141 4.23 -21.01 -8.91
N LYS A 142 3.74 -20.33 -7.88
CA LYS A 142 3.37 -18.90 -7.97
C LYS A 142 4.60 -18.00 -8.20
N VAL A 143 5.71 -18.28 -7.53
CA VAL A 143 6.98 -17.55 -7.75
C VAL A 143 7.46 -17.69 -9.19
N LYS A 144 7.39 -18.88 -9.76
CA LYS A 144 7.75 -19.13 -11.17
C LYS A 144 6.81 -18.43 -12.15
N GLU A 145 5.50 -18.48 -11.91
CA GLU A 145 4.48 -17.81 -12.72
C GLU A 145 4.74 -16.29 -12.78
N GLU A 146 5.02 -15.67 -11.64
CA GLU A 146 5.21 -14.23 -11.52
C GLU A 146 6.64 -13.78 -11.85
N LYS A 147 7.55 -14.70 -12.15
CA LYS A 147 8.99 -14.43 -12.37
C LYS A 147 9.60 -13.63 -11.22
N GLN A 148 9.35 -14.06 -10.01
CA GLN A 148 9.71 -13.35 -8.79
C GLN A 148 11.17 -13.54 -8.39
N ILE A 149 11.76 -12.49 -7.78
CA ILE A 149 13.12 -12.49 -7.22
C ILE A 149 13.10 -12.68 -5.70
N GLY A 150 11.98 -12.46 -5.02
CA GLY A 150 11.87 -12.56 -3.56
C GLY A 150 10.59 -13.28 -3.12
N ARG A 151 10.67 -13.96 -1.98
CA ARG A 151 9.53 -14.53 -1.27
C ARG A 151 9.64 -14.23 0.21
N ALA A 152 8.51 -13.92 0.83
CA ALA A 152 8.37 -13.91 2.27
C ALA A 152 7.40 -15.02 2.69
N HIS A 153 7.75 -15.72 3.77
CA HIS A 153 6.82 -16.60 4.46
C HIS A 153 6.80 -16.22 5.94
N VAL A 154 5.67 -16.32 6.57
CA VAL A 154 5.43 -15.96 7.97
C VAL A 154 4.96 -17.20 8.71
#